data_d38c0c9475ab1ce657f025f5e7058d46
#
_entry.id   d38c0c9475ab1ce657f025f5e7058d46
#
_cell.length_a   1.000
_cell.length_b   1.000
_cell.length_c   1.000
_cell.angle_alpha   90.00
_cell.angle_beta   90.00
_cell.angle_gamma   90.00
#
_symmetry.space_group_name_H-M   'P 1'
#
loop_
_entity.id
_entity.type
_entity.pdbx_description
1 polymer ?
#
loop_
_entity_poly.entity_id
_entity_poly.type
_entity_poly.pdbx_seq_one_letter_code
_entity_poly.pdbx_strand_id
1 'polypeptide(L)'
;MSRIVIGVDFTSAPSPKKPITLALGEWIPTRPLDRYRLDEVRELPSFAAFEDFLAEPGCWIGGFDLPFGQPRSLVEHEGWPTRWPQLVRDYCRRPRDELRNVFKRWCDRRPVGNKFAWRKTDRPAGSSPAMRWTNPPVAWMMHAGIGRMLAAGLVFPAHRHPAARCRHGRRGHARLKVALEAYPGFTARQVCRDSYKSDTPAAQTPARRHARRQIVAALHEGSAGLAVRLEASPRWQRRLMADGQGDLLDAVICSLQAAHAAGLPGYGLPTELDPLEGWIASVPQDAAIGMHASAMTADSSIRSPFRGRLH
;
A
#
# COMPACT_ATOMS: atom_id res chain seq x y z
N MET A 1 11.04 21.80 -9.06
CA MET A 1 10.24 22.40 -7.99
C MET A 1 9.98 21.33 -6.96
N SER A 2 10.19 21.62 -5.68
CA SER A 2 9.89 20.70 -4.58
C SER A 2 8.37 20.51 -4.43
N ARG A 3 7.96 19.35 -3.89
CA ARG A 3 6.55 19.02 -3.65
C ARG A 3 6.38 18.39 -2.28
N ILE A 4 5.29 18.74 -1.61
CA ILE A 4 4.92 18.06 -0.37
C ILE A 4 4.56 16.60 -0.67
N VAL A 5 5.18 15.70 0.07
CA VAL A 5 4.92 14.27 0.01
C VAL A 5 4.61 13.77 1.41
N ILE A 6 3.60 12.90 1.50
CA ILE A 6 3.19 12.30 2.76
C ILE A 6 3.21 10.77 2.68
N GLY A 7 3.34 10.13 3.82
CA GLY A 7 3.18 8.69 3.95
C GLY A 7 2.31 8.36 5.15
N VAL A 8 1.42 7.40 5.01
CA VAL A 8 0.43 7.04 6.03
C VAL A 8 0.54 5.55 6.33
N ASP A 9 0.94 5.21 7.54
CA ASP A 9 0.72 3.90 8.13
C ASP A 9 -0.69 3.88 8.73
N PHE A 10 -1.58 3.07 8.16
CA PHE A 10 -3.01 3.12 8.45
C PHE A 10 -3.45 1.96 9.33
N THR A 11 -4.29 2.23 10.31
CA THR A 11 -4.96 1.22 11.12
C THR A 11 -6.49 1.28 10.98
N SER A 12 -7.14 0.12 11.00
CA SER A 12 -8.62 0.01 10.92
C SER A 12 -9.35 0.28 12.23
N ALA A 13 -8.62 0.61 13.30
CA ALA A 13 -9.14 0.93 14.62
C ALA A 13 -8.19 1.89 15.36
N PRO A 14 -8.09 3.16 14.90
CA PRO A 14 -7.18 4.13 15.49
C PRO A 14 -7.56 4.45 16.93
N SER A 15 -6.55 4.61 17.77
CA SER A 15 -6.67 4.97 19.18
C SER A 15 -5.40 5.73 19.63
N PRO A 16 -5.39 6.37 20.82
CA PRO A 16 -4.16 6.99 21.33
C PRO A 16 -2.98 6.02 21.50
N LYS A 17 -3.24 4.73 21.66
CA LYS A 17 -2.19 3.69 21.79
C LYS A 17 -1.76 3.10 20.42
N LYS A 18 -2.60 3.20 19.42
CA LYS A 18 -2.33 2.73 18.04
C LYS A 18 -2.92 3.76 17.07
N PRO A 19 -2.29 4.91 16.92
CA PRO A 19 -2.77 5.97 16.02
C PRO A 19 -2.55 5.61 14.56
N ILE A 20 -3.21 6.30 13.65
CA ILE A 20 -2.77 6.39 12.26
C ILE A 20 -1.54 7.28 12.25
N THR A 21 -0.43 6.80 11.71
CA THR A 21 0.83 7.54 11.68
C THR A 21 1.03 8.20 10.32
N LEU A 22 1.31 9.49 10.33
CA LEU A 22 1.47 10.32 9.15
C LEU A 22 2.86 10.94 9.13
N ALA A 23 3.69 10.60 8.14
CA ALA A 23 4.95 11.26 7.85
C ALA A 23 4.73 12.37 6.82
N LEU A 24 5.27 13.56 7.07
CA LEU A 24 5.22 14.71 6.17
C LEU A 24 6.64 15.18 5.83
N GLY A 25 6.85 15.53 4.57
CA GLY A 25 8.13 16.04 4.12
C GLY A 25 8.08 16.58 2.71
N GLU A 26 9.24 16.93 2.23
CA GLU A 26 9.42 17.53 0.92
C GLU A 26 10.23 16.61 0.00
N TRP A 27 9.66 16.27 -1.15
CA TRP A 27 10.40 15.63 -2.23
C TRP A 27 11.12 16.68 -3.07
N ILE A 28 12.41 16.53 -3.21
CA ILE A 28 13.33 17.43 -3.88
C ILE A 28 14.01 16.65 -5.01
N PRO A 29 13.61 16.91 -6.28
CA PRO A 29 14.26 16.28 -7.43
C PRO A 29 15.74 16.69 -7.50
N THR A 30 16.63 15.74 -7.49
CA THR A 30 18.09 15.95 -7.60
C THR A 30 18.73 14.84 -8.41
N ARG A 31 19.99 15.04 -8.83
CA ARG A 31 20.78 13.99 -9.49
C ARG A 31 22.01 13.66 -8.64
N PRO A 32 22.46 12.44 -8.59
CA PRO A 32 21.98 11.26 -9.34
C PRO A 32 20.70 10.65 -8.74
N LEU A 33 20.30 11.01 -7.50
CA LEU A 33 19.21 10.43 -6.75
C LEU A 33 18.37 11.52 -6.12
N ASP A 34 17.05 11.41 -6.21
CA ASP A 34 16.12 12.34 -5.55
C ASP A 34 16.24 12.27 -4.03
N ARG A 35 15.77 13.31 -3.34
CA ARG A 35 15.78 13.40 -1.89
C ARG A 35 14.36 13.57 -1.35
N TYR A 36 14.06 12.88 -0.28
CA TYR A 36 12.88 13.12 0.56
C TYR A 36 13.35 13.62 1.92
N ARG A 37 13.09 14.89 2.24
CA ARG A 37 13.39 15.50 3.53
C ARG A 37 12.19 15.29 4.44
N LEU A 38 12.38 14.52 5.52
CA LEU A 38 11.37 14.32 6.56
C LEU A 38 11.33 15.55 7.48
N ASP A 39 10.21 16.26 7.47
CA ASP A 39 10.01 17.45 8.28
C ASP A 39 9.27 17.10 9.60
N GLU A 40 8.19 16.32 9.53
CA GLU A 40 7.31 16.04 10.66
C GLU A 40 6.73 14.63 10.61
N VAL A 41 6.39 14.08 11.77
CA VAL A 41 5.50 12.91 11.90
C VAL A 41 4.39 13.27 12.88
N ARG A 42 3.14 13.07 12.45
CA ARG A 42 1.92 13.26 13.25
C ARG A 42 1.29 11.91 13.59
N GLU A 43 0.71 11.83 14.77
CA GLU A 43 -0.07 10.70 15.24
C GLU A 43 -1.55 11.10 15.31
N LEU A 44 -2.39 10.43 14.54
CA LEU A 44 -3.81 10.72 14.42
C LEU A 44 -4.60 9.65 15.20
N PRO A 45 -5.08 9.95 16.41
CA PRO A 45 -5.62 8.94 17.33
C PRO A 45 -7.05 8.51 17.00
N SER A 46 -7.68 9.08 15.97
CA SER A 46 -9.05 8.78 15.60
C SER A 46 -9.29 8.96 14.10
N PHE A 47 -10.39 8.42 13.60
CA PHE A 47 -10.83 8.70 12.22
C PHE A 47 -11.20 10.18 12.00
N ALA A 48 -11.75 10.86 13.01
CA ALA A 48 -12.03 12.28 12.93
C ALA A 48 -10.73 13.08 12.69
N ALA A 49 -9.67 12.81 13.45
CA ALA A 49 -8.38 13.44 13.24
C ALA A 49 -7.78 13.14 11.84
N PHE A 50 -8.02 11.94 11.31
CA PHE A 50 -7.61 11.60 9.94
C PHE A 50 -8.44 12.36 8.90
N GLU A 51 -9.75 12.47 9.09
CA GLU A 51 -10.65 13.23 8.21
C GLU A 51 -10.32 14.73 8.25
N ASP A 52 -10.01 15.29 9.43
CA ASP A 52 -9.56 16.67 9.59
C ASP A 52 -8.27 16.93 8.81
N PHE A 53 -7.29 16.02 8.92
CA PHE A 53 -6.07 16.09 8.11
C PHE A 53 -6.37 16.05 6.61
N LEU A 54 -7.24 15.14 6.17
CA LEU A 54 -7.62 15.07 4.76
C LEU A 54 -8.33 16.34 4.27
N ALA A 55 -9.00 17.07 5.16
CA ALA A 55 -9.68 18.34 4.87
C ALA A 55 -8.74 19.55 4.90
N GLU A 56 -7.56 19.48 5.53
CA GLU A 56 -6.58 20.58 5.59
C GLU A 56 -6.31 21.14 4.18
N PRO A 57 -6.22 22.46 4.00
CA PRO A 57 -5.89 23.03 2.71
C PRO A 57 -4.46 22.65 2.29
N GLY A 58 -4.26 22.44 1.00
CA GLY A 58 -2.94 22.11 0.47
C GLY A 58 -2.99 21.16 -0.71
N CYS A 59 -1.81 20.85 -1.26
CA CYS A 59 -1.63 19.84 -2.28
C CYS A 59 -0.45 18.95 -1.88
N TRP A 60 -0.59 17.66 -2.08
CA TRP A 60 0.44 16.68 -1.78
C TRP A 60 0.27 15.40 -2.61
N ILE A 61 1.32 14.60 -2.66
CA ILE A 61 1.27 13.23 -3.16
C ILE A 61 1.48 12.31 -1.95
N GLY A 62 0.55 11.40 -1.70
CA GLY A 62 0.57 10.54 -0.52
C GLY A 62 0.64 9.06 -0.85
N GLY A 63 1.50 8.32 -0.12
CA GLY A 63 1.51 6.87 -0.07
C GLY A 63 0.75 6.38 1.16
N PHE A 64 -0.22 5.47 0.97
CA PHE A 64 -1.08 4.98 2.04
C PHE A 64 -0.98 3.46 2.16
N ASP A 65 -0.60 2.95 3.32
CA ASP A 65 -0.54 1.50 3.60
C ASP A 65 -1.93 0.94 3.89
N LEU A 66 -2.75 0.84 2.86
CA LEU A 66 -4.00 0.10 2.85
C LEU A 66 -4.41 -0.23 1.41
N PRO A 67 -5.14 -1.33 1.18
CA PRO A 67 -5.66 -1.64 -0.15
C PRO A 67 -6.68 -0.60 -0.61
N PHE A 68 -6.61 -0.22 -1.89
CA PHE A 68 -7.57 0.69 -2.51
C PHE A 68 -8.65 -0.01 -3.33
N GLY A 69 -8.44 -1.29 -3.66
CA GLY A 69 -9.35 -2.09 -4.47
C GLY A 69 -9.44 -3.54 -4.00
N GLN A 70 -10.40 -4.26 -4.61
CA GLN A 70 -10.63 -5.68 -4.38
C GLN A 70 -10.28 -6.49 -5.65
N PRO A 71 -9.92 -7.78 -5.51
CA PRO A 71 -9.68 -8.64 -6.67
C PRO A 71 -10.92 -8.68 -7.58
N ARG A 72 -10.73 -8.46 -8.90
CA ARG A 72 -11.81 -8.48 -9.89
C ARG A 72 -12.64 -9.76 -9.82
N SER A 73 -11.97 -10.90 -9.70
CA SER A 73 -12.64 -12.20 -9.60
C SER A 73 -13.60 -12.32 -8.42
N LEU A 74 -13.29 -11.69 -7.28
CA LEU A 74 -14.19 -11.63 -6.13
C LEU A 74 -15.35 -10.67 -6.41
N VAL A 75 -15.07 -9.48 -6.94
CA VAL A 75 -16.07 -8.46 -7.24
C VAL A 75 -17.13 -8.98 -8.20
N GLU A 76 -16.71 -9.65 -9.28
CA GLU A 76 -17.61 -10.22 -10.30
C GLU A 76 -18.40 -11.42 -9.75
N HIS A 77 -17.74 -12.30 -8.98
CA HIS A 77 -18.41 -13.46 -8.37
C HIS A 77 -19.53 -13.06 -7.40
N GLU A 78 -19.33 -12.01 -6.62
CA GLU A 78 -20.30 -11.53 -5.64
C GLU A 78 -21.32 -10.53 -6.25
N GLY A 79 -21.23 -10.25 -7.55
CA GLY A 79 -22.11 -9.29 -8.23
C GLY A 79 -21.97 -7.86 -7.69
N TRP A 80 -20.80 -7.50 -7.17
CA TRP A 80 -20.55 -6.17 -6.65
C TRP A 80 -20.35 -5.16 -7.80
N PRO A 81 -20.52 -3.85 -7.54
CA PRO A 81 -20.32 -2.84 -8.58
C PRO A 81 -18.93 -2.91 -9.24
N THR A 82 -18.89 -2.90 -10.57
CA THR A 82 -17.64 -2.96 -11.36
C THR A 82 -17.06 -1.57 -11.68
N ARG A 83 -17.70 -0.49 -11.26
CA ARG A 83 -17.14 0.87 -11.29
C ARG A 83 -16.54 1.18 -9.93
N TRP A 84 -15.22 1.44 -9.87
CA TRP A 84 -14.47 1.58 -8.62
C TRP A 84 -15.12 2.52 -7.58
N PRO A 85 -15.58 3.77 -7.89
CA PRO A 85 -16.18 4.62 -6.86
C PRO A 85 -17.49 4.07 -6.29
N GLN A 86 -18.21 3.27 -7.10
CA GLN A 86 -19.44 2.60 -6.66
C GLN A 86 -19.08 1.39 -5.78
N LEU A 87 -18.10 0.60 -6.19
CA LEU A 87 -17.54 -0.50 -5.39
C LEU A 87 -17.10 -0.01 -4.00
N VAL A 88 -16.33 1.08 -3.93
CA VAL A 88 -15.88 1.66 -2.65
C VAL A 88 -17.06 2.03 -1.75
N ARG A 89 -18.07 2.73 -2.29
CA ARG A 89 -19.25 3.13 -1.51
C ARG A 89 -20.05 1.92 -1.03
N ASP A 90 -20.25 0.93 -1.88
CA ASP A 90 -20.95 -0.30 -1.54
C ASP A 90 -20.19 -1.08 -0.47
N TYR A 91 -18.90 -1.34 -0.70
CA TYR A 91 -18.02 -2.07 0.21
C TYR A 91 -17.97 -1.44 1.61
N CYS A 92 -17.80 -0.12 1.70
CA CYS A 92 -17.69 0.59 2.98
C CYS A 92 -19.03 0.71 3.73
N ARG A 93 -20.18 0.54 3.07
CA ARG A 93 -21.50 0.51 3.74
C ARG A 93 -21.85 -0.84 4.31
N ARG A 94 -21.28 -1.92 3.79
CA ARG A 94 -21.60 -3.28 4.24
C ARG A 94 -21.10 -3.49 5.67
N PRO A 95 -21.87 -4.13 6.54
CA PRO A 95 -21.39 -4.54 7.84
C PRO A 95 -20.17 -5.48 7.73
N ARG A 96 -19.24 -5.38 8.69
CA ARG A 96 -18.02 -6.23 8.67
C ARG A 96 -18.32 -7.72 8.80
N ASP A 97 -19.39 -8.09 9.47
CA ASP A 97 -19.84 -9.49 9.59
C ASP A 97 -20.38 -10.03 8.25
N GLU A 98 -21.12 -9.22 7.49
CA GLU A 98 -21.55 -9.56 6.13
C GLU A 98 -20.32 -9.82 5.23
N LEU A 99 -19.38 -8.88 5.17
CA LEU A 99 -18.15 -9.04 4.40
C LEU A 99 -17.34 -10.26 4.85
N ARG A 100 -17.25 -10.50 6.17
CA ARG A 100 -16.58 -11.69 6.71
C ARG A 100 -17.24 -12.98 6.20
N ASN A 101 -18.56 -13.03 6.17
CA ASN A 101 -19.30 -14.19 5.68
C ASN A 101 -19.07 -14.38 4.16
N VAL A 102 -19.03 -13.32 3.37
CA VAL A 102 -18.65 -13.38 1.95
C VAL A 102 -17.25 -13.98 1.80
N PHE A 103 -16.25 -13.44 2.49
CA PHE A 103 -14.87 -13.92 2.40
C PHE A 103 -14.71 -15.38 2.85
N LYS A 104 -15.43 -15.78 3.91
CA LYS A 104 -15.45 -17.19 4.34
C LYS A 104 -16.03 -18.10 3.28
N ARG A 105 -17.22 -17.78 2.73
CA ARG A 105 -17.84 -18.57 1.66
C ARG A 105 -16.93 -18.67 0.43
N TRP A 106 -16.24 -17.57 0.09
CA TRP A 106 -15.25 -17.59 -0.99
C TRP A 106 -14.11 -18.56 -0.71
N CYS A 107 -13.54 -18.53 0.50
CA CYS A 107 -12.43 -19.40 0.90
C CYS A 107 -12.83 -20.87 1.06
N ASP A 108 -14.03 -21.16 1.57
CA ASP A 108 -14.51 -22.53 1.86
C ASP A 108 -14.75 -23.32 0.57
N ARG A 109 -15.03 -22.64 -0.55
CA ARG A 109 -15.21 -23.27 -1.88
C ARG A 109 -13.89 -23.54 -2.62
N ARG A 110 -12.74 -23.26 -2.01
CA ARG A 110 -11.42 -23.32 -2.66
C ARG A 110 -10.44 -24.21 -1.91
N PRO A 111 -9.53 -24.90 -2.63
CA PRO A 111 -8.56 -25.80 -2.01
C PRO A 111 -7.59 -25.06 -1.09
N VAL A 112 -7.03 -25.78 -0.13
CA VAL A 112 -5.94 -25.30 0.72
C VAL A 112 -4.78 -24.85 -0.16
N GLY A 113 -4.18 -23.69 0.17
CA GLY A 113 -3.12 -23.06 -0.63
C GLY A 113 -3.63 -22.05 -1.67
N ASN A 114 -4.91 -22.11 -2.09
CA ASN A 114 -5.49 -21.17 -3.06
C ASN A 114 -6.84 -20.59 -2.59
N LYS A 115 -6.99 -20.36 -1.29
CA LYS A 115 -8.25 -19.90 -0.69
C LYS A 115 -8.60 -18.46 -1.04
N PHE A 116 -7.60 -17.57 -1.09
CA PHE A 116 -7.82 -16.15 -1.28
C PHE A 116 -7.81 -15.74 -2.75
N ALA A 117 -8.66 -14.78 -3.12
CA ALA A 117 -8.49 -14.04 -4.36
C ALA A 117 -7.36 -13.01 -4.20
N TRP A 118 -6.57 -12.84 -5.25
CA TRP A 118 -5.41 -11.96 -5.29
C TRP A 118 -5.58 -10.93 -6.38
N ARG A 119 -5.23 -9.67 -6.09
CA ARG A 119 -5.06 -8.67 -7.11
C ARG A 119 -3.74 -8.92 -7.85
N LYS A 120 -3.62 -8.41 -9.06
CA LYS A 120 -2.38 -8.56 -9.86
C LYS A 120 -1.14 -8.01 -9.13
N THR A 121 -1.28 -6.96 -8.32
CA THR A 121 -0.20 -6.34 -7.56
C THR A 121 0.19 -7.09 -6.28
N ASP A 122 -0.69 -7.85 -5.65
CA ASP A 122 -0.49 -8.42 -4.31
C ASP A 122 0.68 -9.42 -4.26
N ARG A 123 0.73 -10.37 -5.21
CA ARG A 123 1.78 -11.41 -5.24
C ARG A 123 3.16 -10.82 -5.54
N PRO A 124 3.35 -9.98 -6.57
CA PRO A 124 4.63 -9.31 -6.81
C PRO A 124 5.09 -8.45 -5.63
N ALA A 125 4.16 -7.77 -4.97
CA ALA A 125 4.46 -7.01 -3.75
C ALA A 125 4.80 -7.89 -2.55
N GLY A 126 4.42 -9.18 -2.57
CA GLY A 126 4.44 -10.05 -1.39
C GLY A 126 3.54 -9.52 -0.26
N SER A 127 2.46 -8.82 -0.62
CA SER A 127 1.47 -8.31 0.31
C SER A 127 0.45 -9.38 0.68
N SER A 128 -0.39 -9.11 1.66
CA SER A 128 -1.58 -9.94 1.91
C SER A 128 -2.66 -9.62 0.87
N PRO A 129 -3.49 -10.62 0.49
CA PRO A 129 -4.63 -10.36 -0.41
C PRO A 129 -5.60 -9.36 0.21
N ALA A 130 -6.12 -8.41 -0.59
CA ALA A 130 -6.97 -7.31 -0.12
C ALA A 130 -8.25 -7.77 0.62
N MET A 131 -8.75 -8.99 0.33
CA MET A 131 -9.89 -9.59 1.02
C MET A 131 -9.55 -10.24 2.37
N ARG A 132 -8.30 -10.23 2.83
CA ARG A 132 -7.91 -10.89 4.08
C ARG A 132 -8.44 -10.13 5.29
N TRP A 133 -9.29 -10.80 6.09
CA TRP A 133 -9.95 -10.23 7.28
C TRP A 133 -9.33 -10.66 8.61
N THR A 134 -8.37 -11.60 8.56
CA THR A 134 -7.59 -12.08 9.71
C THR A 134 -6.25 -11.33 9.79
N ASN A 135 -5.34 -11.75 10.64
CA ASN A 135 -4.06 -11.06 10.85
C ASN A 135 -3.09 -11.25 9.64
N PRO A 136 -2.64 -10.19 8.96
CA PRO A 136 -3.06 -8.80 9.09
C PRO A 136 -4.46 -8.55 8.47
N PRO A 137 -5.32 -7.74 9.12
CA PRO A 137 -6.70 -7.57 8.70
C PRO A 137 -6.88 -6.47 7.63
N VAL A 138 -6.18 -6.60 6.51
CA VAL A 138 -6.11 -5.56 5.46
C VAL A 138 -7.48 -5.22 4.83
N ALA A 139 -8.42 -6.20 4.82
CA ALA A 139 -9.79 -5.94 4.40
C ALA A 139 -10.49 -4.87 5.26
N TRP A 140 -10.20 -4.87 6.57
CA TRP A 140 -10.75 -3.85 7.47
C TRP A 140 -10.03 -2.51 7.36
N MET A 141 -8.77 -2.49 6.94
CA MET A 141 -8.06 -1.25 6.61
C MET A 141 -8.70 -0.58 5.39
N MET A 142 -8.95 -1.33 4.32
CA MET A 142 -9.70 -0.82 3.17
C MET A 142 -11.08 -0.32 3.59
N HIS A 143 -11.86 -1.14 4.31
CA HIS A 143 -13.22 -0.81 4.74
C HIS A 143 -13.27 0.49 5.55
N ALA A 144 -12.31 0.72 6.43
CA ALA A 144 -12.27 1.91 7.27
C ALA A 144 -11.70 3.14 6.56
N GLY A 145 -10.73 2.98 5.64
CA GLY A 145 -9.94 4.08 5.09
C GLY A 145 -10.45 4.62 3.76
N ILE A 146 -10.68 3.74 2.78
CA ILE A 146 -10.85 4.18 1.40
C ILE A 146 -12.08 5.05 1.15
N GLY A 147 -13.18 4.77 1.85
CA GLY A 147 -14.41 5.57 1.76
C GLY A 147 -14.21 7.01 2.25
N ARG A 148 -13.43 7.22 3.32
CA ARG A 148 -13.06 8.53 3.85
C ARG A 148 -12.20 9.31 2.89
N MET A 149 -11.21 8.65 2.30
CA MET A 149 -10.33 9.24 1.30
C MET A 149 -11.10 9.64 0.02
N LEU A 150 -12.05 8.80 -0.43
CA LEU A 150 -12.92 9.10 -1.56
C LEU A 150 -13.84 10.30 -1.25
N ALA A 151 -14.42 10.36 -0.05
CA ALA A 151 -15.28 11.46 0.39
C ALA A 151 -14.51 12.79 0.49
N ALA A 152 -13.23 12.75 0.87
CA ALA A 152 -12.34 13.91 0.89
C ALA A 152 -11.93 14.40 -0.52
N GLY A 153 -12.34 13.71 -1.59
CA GLY A 153 -12.13 14.14 -2.97
C GLY A 153 -10.69 13.95 -3.48
N LEU A 154 -9.96 12.98 -2.95
CA LEU A 154 -8.62 12.65 -3.40
C LEU A 154 -8.63 12.09 -4.83
N VAL A 155 -7.50 12.28 -5.52
CA VAL A 155 -7.23 11.68 -6.84
C VAL A 155 -6.63 10.30 -6.65
N PHE A 156 -7.13 9.31 -7.37
CA PHE A 156 -6.64 7.94 -7.33
C PHE A 156 -6.19 7.49 -8.73
N PRO A 157 -4.93 7.73 -9.12
CA PRO A 157 -4.44 7.46 -10.48
C PRO A 157 -4.60 5.99 -10.88
N ALA A 158 -4.30 5.05 -9.99
CA ALA A 158 -4.44 3.62 -10.23
C ALA A 158 -5.89 3.14 -10.44
N HIS A 159 -6.88 3.94 -10.09
CA HIS A 159 -8.29 3.66 -10.30
C HIS A 159 -8.92 4.55 -11.37
N ARG A 160 -8.08 5.31 -12.11
CA ARG A 160 -8.51 6.27 -13.13
C ARG A 160 -9.58 7.24 -12.59
N HIS A 161 -9.53 7.51 -11.28
CA HIS A 161 -10.47 8.40 -10.63
C HIS A 161 -9.88 9.82 -10.58
N PRO A 162 -10.42 10.76 -11.37
CA PRO A 162 -9.94 12.13 -11.46
C PRO A 162 -10.26 12.91 -10.17
N ALA A 163 -9.59 14.04 -9.98
CA ALA A 163 -9.96 14.99 -8.94
C ALA A 163 -11.42 15.40 -9.07
N ALA A 164 -12.13 15.45 -7.95
CA ALA A 164 -13.27 16.33 -7.85
C ALA A 164 -12.76 17.76 -8.18
N ARG A 165 -13.36 18.43 -9.17
CA ARG A 165 -12.95 19.78 -9.55
C ARG A 165 -12.99 20.65 -8.30
N CYS A 166 -11.81 21.09 -7.81
CA CYS A 166 -11.73 22.07 -6.75
C CYS A 166 -12.43 23.35 -7.22
N ARG A 167 -13.66 23.62 -6.73
CA ARG A 167 -14.50 24.74 -7.13
C ARG A 167 -13.97 26.12 -6.65
N HIS A 168 -12.82 26.17 -5.98
CA HIS A 168 -12.26 27.39 -5.42
C HIS A 168 -10.80 27.63 -5.88
N GLY A 169 -10.64 28.30 -7.01
CA GLY A 169 -9.33 28.76 -7.44
C GLY A 169 -9.40 29.47 -8.79
N ARG A 170 -9.38 30.81 -8.78
CA ARG A 170 -9.10 31.60 -9.99
C ARG A 170 -7.73 31.20 -10.53
N ARG A 171 -7.71 30.76 -11.80
CA ARG A 171 -6.57 30.54 -12.70
C ARG A 171 -5.44 29.59 -12.23
N GLY A 172 -5.44 28.37 -12.77
CA GLY A 172 -4.23 27.90 -13.44
C GLY A 172 -3.45 26.76 -12.81
N HIS A 173 -3.71 26.18 -11.65
CA HIS A 173 -3.17 24.84 -11.28
C HIS A 173 -4.07 24.28 -10.19
N ALA A 174 -4.87 23.28 -10.53
CA ALA A 174 -5.66 22.55 -9.54
C ALA A 174 -4.70 21.97 -8.50
N ARG A 175 -4.77 22.47 -7.26
CA ARG A 175 -4.03 21.91 -6.13
C ARG A 175 -4.64 20.57 -5.80
N LEU A 176 -3.99 19.49 -6.23
CA LEU A 176 -4.51 18.14 -6.11
C LEU A 176 -3.89 17.42 -4.92
N LYS A 177 -4.68 16.68 -4.20
CA LYS A 177 -4.25 15.67 -3.25
C LYS A 177 -4.30 14.32 -3.95
N VAL A 178 -3.15 13.73 -4.20
CA VAL A 178 -3.01 12.46 -4.92
C VAL A 178 -2.75 11.33 -3.93
N ALA A 179 -3.57 10.29 -3.98
CA ALA A 179 -3.40 9.10 -3.17
C ALA A 179 -2.87 7.94 -4.03
N LEU A 180 -1.78 7.37 -3.57
CA LEU A 180 -1.15 6.17 -4.13
C LEU A 180 -1.21 5.06 -3.07
N GLU A 181 -1.57 3.86 -3.48
CA GLU A 181 -1.46 2.71 -2.61
C GLU A 181 0.02 2.39 -2.39
N ALA A 182 0.43 2.30 -1.15
CA ALA A 182 1.78 1.98 -0.71
C ALA A 182 1.79 0.66 0.06
N TYR A 183 2.96 0.03 0.15
CA TYR A 183 3.17 -1.15 0.98
C TYR A 183 4.60 -1.14 1.53
N PRO A 184 4.82 -0.65 2.76
CA PRO A 184 6.16 -0.47 3.32
C PRO A 184 6.93 -1.79 3.42
N GLY A 185 6.23 -2.91 3.66
CA GLY A 185 6.84 -4.24 3.70
C GLY A 185 7.52 -4.66 2.40
N PHE A 186 7.11 -4.15 1.24
CA PHE A 186 7.80 -4.39 -0.03
C PHE A 186 9.21 -3.79 -0.01
N THR A 187 9.33 -2.50 0.31
CA THR A 187 10.63 -1.81 0.38
C THR A 187 11.52 -2.33 1.51
N ALA A 188 10.95 -2.58 2.69
CA ALA A 188 11.70 -3.12 3.82
C ALA A 188 12.37 -4.47 3.47
N ARG A 189 11.69 -5.36 2.74
CA ARG A 189 12.23 -6.65 2.31
C ARG A 189 13.30 -6.57 1.21
N GLN A 190 13.40 -5.46 0.48
CA GLN A 190 14.53 -5.22 -0.43
C GLN A 190 15.84 -5.05 0.35
N VAL A 191 15.77 -4.58 1.59
CA VAL A 191 16.93 -4.36 2.46
C VAL A 191 17.16 -5.54 3.40
N CYS A 192 16.12 -5.96 4.12
CA CYS A 192 16.23 -6.99 5.15
C CYS A 192 14.97 -7.88 5.15
N ARG A 193 15.16 -9.19 5.10
CA ARG A 193 14.06 -10.16 5.14
C ARG A 193 13.59 -10.47 6.56
N ASP A 194 14.39 -10.10 7.56
CA ASP A 194 14.04 -10.32 8.96
C ASP A 194 12.89 -9.39 9.39
N SER A 195 12.10 -9.87 10.35
CA SER A 195 11.04 -9.06 10.93
C SER A 195 11.64 -7.88 11.69
N TYR A 196 11.24 -6.65 11.35
CA TYR A 196 11.74 -5.42 11.98
C TYR A 196 10.80 -4.82 13.02
N LYS A 197 9.55 -5.31 13.14
CA LYS A 197 8.50 -4.73 14.00
C LYS A 197 7.67 -5.79 14.72
N SER A 198 7.01 -5.38 15.81
CA SER A 198 6.00 -6.17 16.50
C SER A 198 5.11 -5.28 17.36
N ASP A 199 3.80 -5.50 17.31
CA ASP A 199 2.83 -4.85 18.22
C ASP A 199 2.96 -5.38 19.66
N THR A 200 3.52 -6.58 19.84
CA THR A 200 3.73 -7.19 21.16
C THR A 200 5.04 -6.73 21.77
N PRO A 201 5.06 -5.98 22.90
CA PRO A 201 6.31 -5.47 23.50
C PRO A 201 7.35 -6.55 23.77
N ALA A 202 6.95 -7.71 24.30
CA ALA A 202 7.86 -8.83 24.59
C ALA A 202 8.53 -9.41 23.33
N ALA A 203 7.97 -9.18 22.14
CA ALA A 203 8.54 -9.61 20.87
C ALA A 203 9.39 -8.54 20.19
N GLN A 204 9.58 -7.36 20.79
CA GLN A 204 10.43 -6.28 20.28
C GLN A 204 11.91 -6.55 20.63
N THR A 205 12.50 -7.51 19.95
CA THR A 205 13.84 -8.02 20.23
C THR A 205 14.99 -7.11 19.72
N PRO A 206 16.23 -7.27 20.23
CA PRO A 206 17.41 -6.61 19.65
C PRO A 206 17.60 -6.89 18.16
N ALA A 207 17.30 -8.11 17.69
CA ALA A 207 17.36 -8.47 16.27
C ALA A 207 16.41 -7.60 15.42
N ARG A 208 15.16 -7.39 15.86
CA ARG A 208 14.24 -6.48 15.18
C ARG A 208 14.70 -5.03 15.18
N ARG A 209 15.31 -4.58 16.28
CA ARG A 209 15.93 -3.25 16.32
C ARG A 209 17.12 -3.15 15.36
N HIS A 210 17.91 -4.21 15.23
CA HIS A 210 18.99 -4.27 14.23
C HIS A 210 18.46 -4.17 12.81
N ALA A 211 17.41 -4.93 12.47
CA ALA A 211 16.75 -4.85 11.17
C ALA A 211 16.25 -3.43 10.87
N ARG A 212 15.62 -2.72 11.84
CA ARG A 212 15.25 -1.31 11.65
C ARG A 212 16.44 -0.40 11.37
N ARG A 213 17.58 -0.63 12.06
CA ARG A 213 18.82 0.14 11.79
C ARG A 213 19.31 -0.06 10.36
N GLN A 214 19.31 -1.31 9.87
CA GLN A 214 19.70 -1.62 8.50
C GLN A 214 18.76 -0.94 7.48
N ILE A 215 17.44 -0.99 7.71
CA ILE A 215 16.47 -0.35 6.84
C ILE A 215 16.69 1.17 6.84
N VAL A 216 16.79 1.81 8.00
CA VAL A 216 17.00 3.27 8.10
C VAL A 216 18.31 3.68 7.42
N ALA A 217 19.39 2.93 7.58
CA ALA A 217 20.67 3.19 6.91
C ALA A 217 20.52 3.11 5.37
N ALA A 218 19.91 2.04 4.86
CA ALA A 218 19.68 1.86 3.42
C ALA A 218 18.78 2.95 2.82
N LEU A 219 17.77 3.43 3.55
CA LEU A 219 16.93 4.54 3.12
C LEU A 219 17.76 5.85 3.02
N HIS A 220 18.67 6.11 3.95
CA HIS A 220 19.57 7.28 3.91
C HIS A 220 20.58 7.21 2.77
N GLU A 221 21.11 6.03 2.51
CA GLU A 221 22.07 5.77 1.44
C GLU A 221 21.41 5.79 0.06
N GLY A 222 20.08 5.57 -0.01
CA GLY A 222 19.33 5.41 -1.25
C GLY A 222 19.49 4.02 -1.87
N SER A 223 19.85 3.02 -1.06
CA SER A 223 20.08 1.62 -1.50
C SER A 223 18.86 0.70 -1.27
N ALA A 224 17.71 1.25 -0.89
CA ALA A 224 16.49 0.51 -0.58
C ALA A 224 15.60 0.20 -1.80
N GLY A 225 16.15 0.21 -3.03
CA GLY A 225 15.39 -0.09 -4.26
C GLY A 225 14.45 1.02 -4.73
N LEU A 226 14.55 2.23 -4.17
CA LEU A 226 13.80 3.41 -4.58
C LEU A 226 14.75 4.45 -5.19
N ALA A 227 14.30 5.19 -6.22
CA ALA A 227 15.09 6.28 -6.82
C ALA A 227 15.05 7.56 -5.98
N VAL A 228 15.01 7.42 -4.66
CA VAL A 228 14.94 8.52 -3.69
C VAL A 228 15.61 8.08 -2.39
N ARG A 229 16.36 8.99 -1.76
CA ARG A 229 16.96 8.77 -0.44
C ARG A 229 16.26 9.58 0.64
N LEU A 230 16.29 9.08 1.86
CA LEU A 230 15.77 9.76 3.04
C LEU A 230 16.78 10.81 3.54
N GLU A 231 16.31 12.02 3.79
CA GLU A 231 17.00 13.02 4.61
C GLU A 231 16.20 13.25 5.89
N ALA A 232 16.69 12.72 7.00
CA ALA A 232 16.06 12.88 8.32
C ALA A 232 17.08 13.36 9.34
N SER A 233 16.64 14.25 10.25
CA SER A 233 17.49 14.71 11.34
C SER A 233 17.94 13.55 12.24
N PRO A 234 19.06 13.69 12.98
CA PRO A 234 19.50 12.65 13.94
C PRO A 234 18.42 12.29 14.98
N ARG A 235 17.55 13.25 15.32
CA ARG A 235 16.40 13.02 16.20
C ARG A 235 15.40 12.04 15.58
N TRP A 236 15.02 12.27 14.31
CA TRP A 236 14.10 11.40 13.60
C TRP A 236 14.70 10.02 13.37
N GLN A 237 15.97 9.92 12.97
CA GLN A 237 16.66 8.63 12.80
C GLN A 237 16.60 7.79 14.08
N ARG A 238 16.90 8.40 15.25
CA ARG A 238 16.82 7.69 16.54
C ARG A 238 15.38 7.22 16.84
N ARG A 239 14.36 8.05 16.56
CA ARG A 239 12.95 7.67 16.78
C ARG A 239 12.54 6.51 15.88
N LEU A 240 12.85 6.54 14.58
CA LEU A 240 12.56 5.46 13.62
C LEU A 240 13.18 4.13 14.05
N MET A 241 14.42 4.16 14.55
CA MET A 241 15.08 2.95 15.03
C MET A 241 14.55 2.45 16.39
N ALA A 242 14.06 3.36 17.24
CA ALA A 242 13.58 3.04 18.58
C ALA A 242 12.13 2.52 18.58
N ASP A 243 11.32 2.94 17.61
CA ASP A 243 9.92 2.53 17.49
C ASP A 243 9.80 1.02 17.22
N GLY A 244 9.48 0.25 18.26
CA GLY A 244 9.37 -1.19 18.18
C GLY A 244 8.14 -1.69 17.43
N GLN A 245 7.07 -0.89 17.34
CA GLN A 245 5.88 -1.19 16.55
C GLN A 245 6.13 -0.98 15.06
N GLY A 246 7.07 -0.07 14.70
CA GLY A 246 7.49 0.20 13.34
C GLY A 246 6.56 1.15 12.57
N ASP A 247 5.54 1.69 13.21
CA ASP A 247 4.53 2.54 12.57
C ASP A 247 5.15 3.84 12.03
N LEU A 248 6.13 4.43 12.76
CA LEU A 248 6.88 5.59 12.29
C LEU A 248 7.69 5.29 11.04
N LEU A 249 8.37 4.14 11.04
CA LEU A 249 9.20 3.71 9.91
C LEU A 249 8.35 3.39 8.69
N ASP A 250 7.21 2.73 8.89
CA ASP A 250 6.28 2.39 7.82
C ASP A 250 5.68 3.63 7.16
N ALA A 251 5.28 4.62 7.95
CA ALA A 251 4.81 5.91 7.41
C ALA A 251 5.89 6.61 6.58
N VAL A 252 7.15 6.60 7.03
CA VAL A 252 8.29 7.17 6.28
C VAL A 252 8.56 6.37 4.99
N ILE A 253 8.50 5.06 5.03
CA ILE A 253 8.66 4.24 3.81
C ILE A 253 7.52 4.53 2.82
N CYS A 254 6.27 4.67 3.27
CA CYS A 254 5.15 5.04 2.42
C CYS A 254 5.38 6.40 1.74
N SER A 255 5.94 7.39 2.45
CA SER A 255 6.28 8.67 1.85
C SER A 255 7.41 8.57 0.82
N LEU A 256 8.41 7.74 1.06
CA LEU A 256 9.48 7.47 0.09
C LEU A 256 8.96 6.75 -1.16
N GLN A 257 8.03 5.81 -1.01
CA GLN A 257 7.36 5.15 -2.15
C GLN A 257 6.56 6.17 -2.98
N ALA A 258 5.86 7.09 -2.32
CA ALA A 258 5.13 8.17 -3.00
C ALA A 258 6.09 9.16 -3.68
N ALA A 259 7.21 9.51 -3.06
CA ALA A 259 8.24 10.38 -3.64
C ALA A 259 8.88 9.72 -4.87
N HIS A 260 9.22 8.43 -4.78
CA HIS A 260 9.71 7.64 -5.91
C HIS A 260 8.72 7.64 -7.08
N ALA A 261 7.45 7.33 -6.81
CA ALA A 261 6.39 7.33 -7.81
C ALA A 261 6.20 8.72 -8.45
N ALA A 262 6.30 9.80 -7.65
CA ALA A 262 6.18 11.18 -8.14
C ALA A 262 7.26 11.56 -9.16
N GLY A 263 8.43 10.91 -9.11
CA GLY A 263 9.52 11.07 -10.07
C GLY A 263 9.32 10.32 -11.40
N LEU A 264 8.34 9.42 -11.46
CA LEU A 264 8.09 8.56 -12.62
C LEU A 264 6.92 9.07 -13.47
N PRO A 265 6.96 8.90 -14.82
CA PRO A 265 5.80 9.16 -15.68
C PRO A 265 4.59 8.34 -15.22
N GLY A 266 3.42 8.98 -15.10
CA GLY A 266 2.19 8.29 -14.66
C GLY A 266 2.29 7.62 -13.29
N TYR A 267 3.19 8.10 -12.42
CA TYR A 267 3.50 7.50 -11.11
C TYR A 267 4.08 6.08 -11.19
N GLY A 268 4.68 5.69 -12.31
CA GLY A 268 5.19 4.33 -12.52
C GLY A 268 4.11 3.25 -12.57
N LEU A 269 2.85 3.64 -12.75
CA LEU A 269 1.73 2.70 -12.82
C LEU A 269 1.70 1.98 -14.18
N PRO A 270 1.30 0.69 -14.23
CA PRO A 270 1.16 -0.04 -15.49
C PRO A 270 0.16 0.61 -16.44
N THR A 271 0.46 0.56 -17.74
CA THR A 271 -0.47 1.03 -18.80
C THR A 271 -1.75 0.19 -18.84
N GLU A 272 -1.61 -1.13 -18.68
CA GLU A 272 -2.71 -2.10 -18.63
C GLU A 272 -3.09 -2.44 -17.18
N LEU A 273 -3.60 -1.46 -16.50
CA LEU A 273 -4.01 -1.53 -15.11
C LEU A 273 -5.52 -1.80 -15.01
N ASP A 274 -5.91 -2.70 -14.13
CA ASP A 274 -7.32 -2.91 -13.77
C ASP A 274 -7.78 -1.87 -12.75
N PRO A 275 -8.72 -0.96 -13.13
CA PRO A 275 -9.16 0.09 -12.21
C PRO A 275 -9.93 -0.40 -10.98
N LEU A 276 -10.42 -1.63 -10.94
CA LEU A 276 -11.05 -2.21 -9.74
C LEU A 276 -10.01 -2.66 -8.72
N GLU A 277 -8.90 -3.23 -9.19
CA GLU A 277 -7.86 -3.77 -8.35
C GLU A 277 -6.89 -2.69 -7.87
N GLY A 278 -6.56 -1.73 -8.74
CA GLY A 278 -5.52 -0.75 -8.52
C GLY A 278 -4.11 -1.35 -8.60
N TRP A 279 -3.13 -0.62 -8.07
CA TRP A 279 -1.72 -1.02 -8.10
C TRP A 279 -0.94 -0.40 -6.94
N ILE A 280 -0.06 -1.17 -6.31
CA ILE A 280 0.89 -0.68 -5.30
C ILE A 280 2.02 0.07 -6.04
N ALA A 281 2.14 1.37 -5.79
CA ALA A 281 2.91 2.30 -6.61
C ALA A 281 4.41 1.98 -6.78
N SER A 282 5.03 1.29 -5.83
CA SER A 282 6.46 0.93 -5.88
C SER A 282 6.75 -0.44 -6.49
N VAL A 283 5.71 -1.20 -6.87
CA VAL A 283 5.88 -2.53 -7.46
C VAL A 283 6.17 -2.39 -8.94
N PRO A 284 7.29 -2.96 -9.46
CA PRO A 284 7.64 -2.90 -10.87
C PRO A 284 6.58 -3.52 -11.78
N GLN A 285 6.37 -2.93 -12.95
CA GLN A 285 5.39 -3.42 -13.93
C GLN A 285 5.73 -4.83 -14.44
N ASP A 286 7.01 -5.11 -14.66
CA ASP A 286 7.50 -6.39 -15.19
C ASP A 286 7.34 -7.56 -14.21
N ALA A 287 7.19 -7.28 -12.93
CA ALA A 287 6.95 -8.30 -11.91
C ALA A 287 5.62 -9.05 -12.12
N ALA A 288 4.64 -8.46 -12.81
CA ALA A 288 3.38 -9.10 -13.17
C ALA A 288 3.53 -10.05 -14.39
N ILE A 289 4.46 -9.77 -15.30
CA ILE A 289 4.67 -10.53 -16.56
C ILE A 289 5.40 -11.85 -16.28
N GLY A 290 6.38 -11.86 -15.38
CA GLY A 290 7.17 -13.04 -15.04
C GLY A 290 6.38 -14.18 -14.39
N MET A 291 5.25 -13.90 -13.74
CA MET A 291 4.40 -14.91 -13.09
C MET A 291 3.50 -15.67 -14.07
N HIS A 292 3.14 -15.09 -15.24
CA HIS A 292 2.40 -15.79 -16.27
C HIS A 292 3.28 -16.79 -17.02
N ALA A 293 4.56 -16.51 -17.20
CA ALA A 293 5.49 -17.42 -17.85
C ALA A 293 5.76 -18.67 -17.00
N SER A 294 5.91 -18.53 -15.66
CA SER A 294 6.12 -19.66 -14.75
C SER A 294 4.86 -20.55 -14.56
N ALA A 295 3.67 -19.99 -14.67
CA ALA A 295 2.42 -20.76 -14.57
C ALA A 295 2.16 -21.60 -15.84
N MET A 296 2.56 -21.11 -17.02
CA MET A 296 2.39 -21.85 -18.27
C MET A 296 3.41 -22.98 -18.46
N THR A 297 4.59 -22.90 -17.84
CA THR A 297 5.60 -23.96 -17.90
C THR A 297 5.35 -25.11 -16.92
N ALA A 298 4.56 -24.89 -15.86
CA ALA A 298 4.21 -25.94 -14.91
C ALA A 298 3.11 -26.90 -15.39
N ASP A 299 2.32 -26.53 -16.41
CA ASP A 299 1.21 -27.34 -16.92
C ASP A 299 1.59 -28.23 -18.12
N SER A 300 2.82 -28.12 -18.63
CA SER A 300 3.29 -28.90 -19.78
C SER A 300 4.05 -30.19 -19.41
N SER A 301 4.23 -30.53 -18.13
CA SER A 301 5.01 -31.70 -17.68
C SER A 301 4.20 -32.91 -17.21
N ILE A 302 2.86 -32.91 -17.38
CA ILE A 302 2.02 -34.07 -17.11
C ILE A 302 1.52 -34.63 -18.45
N ARG A 303 2.39 -35.33 -19.18
CA ARG A 303 1.98 -36.34 -20.14
C ARG A 303 2.64 -37.64 -19.80
N SER A 304 1.82 -38.57 -19.31
CA SER A 304 2.01 -39.99 -19.07
C SER A 304 2.63 -40.74 -20.26
N PRO A 305 3.35 -41.80 -20.02
CA PRO A 305 3.37 -42.94 -20.95
C PRO A 305 2.82 -44.18 -20.27
N PHE A 306 1.53 -44.45 -20.43
CA PHE A 306 1.05 -45.84 -20.39
C PHE A 306 1.34 -46.47 -21.76
N ARG A 307 2.36 -47.29 -21.86
CA ARG A 307 2.49 -48.33 -22.91
C ARG A 307 2.31 -49.68 -22.23
N GLY A 308 1.23 -50.33 -22.61
CA GLY A 308 0.99 -51.70 -22.27
C GLY A 308 2.04 -52.65 -22.86
N ARG A 309 2.30 -53.72 -22.17
CA ARG A 309 2.78 -54.98 -22.77
C ARG A 309 1.72 -56.05 -22.46
N LEU A 310 1.14 -56.52 -23.54
CA LEU A 310 0.58 -57.86 -23.63
C LEU A 310 1.72 -58.88 -23.70
N HIS A 311 1.78 -59.80 -22.81
CA HIS A 311 1.96 -61.24 -23.03
C HIS A 311 1.69 -61.96 -21.72
#